data_9338c279fd03b125c087b4c80163959e
#
_entry.id   9338c279fd03b125c087b4c80163959e
#
_cell.length_a   1.000
_cell.length_b   1.000
_cell.length_c   1.000
_cell.angle_alpha   90.00
_cell.angle_beta   90.00
_cell.angle_gamma   90.00
#
_symmetry.space_group_name_H-M   'P 1'
#
loop_
_entity.id
_entity.type
_entity.pdbx_description
1 polymer ?
#
loop_
_entity_poly.entity_id
_entity_poly.type
_entity_poly.pdbx_seq_one_letter_code
_entity_poly.pdbx_strand_id
1 'polypeptide(L)'
;PNTPRIIDILNENGVKATFFVKNGGKYNGYMKNITESGNQIALHSYSHDYPQVYASEQAFFDDLQKISDLVYNETGVRTNIFRFPGGSSNTISRKYSPGIMTTLTKEVQEKGYCYFDWNVSSGDAESREQPKNTIIENCKKVPKSNTIVVLMHDSAVKNTTVEALPEIIAYYKSMGYSFGVLSEKTYPVHQKVNN
;
A
#
# COMPACT_ATOMS: atom_id res chain seq x y z
N PRO A 1 -11.12 -5.38 -9.63
CA PRO A 1 -9.69 -5.29 -9.27
C PRO A 1 -8.89 -6.41 -9.91
N ASN A 2 -7.58 -6.19 -10.04
CA ASN A 2 -6.63 -7.17 -10.54
C ASN A 2 -6.04 -8.05 -9.41
N THR A 3 -6.54 -7.91 -8.19
CA THR A 3 -6.04 -8.61 -7.00
C THR A 3 -5.83 -10.11 -7.21
N PRO A 4 -6.79 -10.90 -7.77
CA PRO A 4 -6.57 -12.34 -7.99
C PRO A 4 -5.42 -12.62 -8.95
N ARG A 5 -5.32 -11.90 -10.07
CA ARG A 5 -4.25 -12.06 -11.06
C ARG A 5 -2.87 -11.76 -10.46
N ILE A 6 -2.78 -10.75 -9.59
CA ILE A 6 -1.54 -10.42 -8.90
C ILE A 6 -1.17 -11.53 -7.91
N ILE A 7 -2.13 -12.06 -7.15
CA ILE A 7 -1.90 -13.19 -6.25
C ILE A 7 -1.36 -14.41 -7.01
N ASP A 8 -1.94 -14.72 -8.17
CA ASP A 8 -1.47 -15.84 -9.02
C ASP A 8 -0.02 -15.63 -9.43
N ILE A 9 0.34 -14.45 -9.93
CA ILE A 9 1.73 -14.11 -10.32
C ILE A 9 2.69 -14.22 -9.12
N LEU A 10 2.30 -13.74 -7.94
CA LEU A 10 3.12 -13.84 -6.74
C LEU A 10 3.37 -15.30 -6.37
N ASN A 11 2.33 -16.14 -6.41
CA ASN A 11 2.43 -17.56 -6.12
C ASN A 11 3.31 -18.31 -7.14
N GLU A 12 3.12 -18.05 -8.44
CA GLU A 12 3.93 -18.63 -9.52
C GLU A 12 5.42 -18.29 -9.38
N ASN A 13 5.71 -17.11 -8.86
CA ASN A 13 7.09 -16.66 -8.63
C ASN A 13 7.64 -17.00 -7.23
N GLY A 14 6.85 -17.63 -6.36
CA GLY A 14 7.25 -17.99 -5.01
C GLY A 14 7.56 -16.79 -4.11
N VAL A 15 6.87 -15.67 -4.32
CA VAL A 15 7.06 -14.43 -3.54
C VAL A 15 5.76 -13.97 -2.89
N LYS A 16 5.87 -13.11 -1.89
CA LYS A 16 4.73 -12.54 -1.18
C LYS A 16 4.80 -11.02 -1.18
N ALA A 17 3.63 -10.39 -1.01
CA ALA A 17 3.50 -8.93 -0.96
C ALA A 17 2.60 -8.49 0.19
N THR A 18 2.58 -7.17 0.46
CA THR A 18 1.66 -6.54 1.39
C THR A 18 0.61 -5.76 0.61
N PHE A 19 -0.65 -6.07 0.84
CA PHE A 19 -1.80 -5.41 0.23
C PHE A 19 -2.40 -4.40 1.21
N PHE A 20 -2.30 -3.13 0.89
CA PHE A 20 -2.96 -2.05 1.63
C PHE A 20 -4.36 -1.85 1.09
N VAL A 21 -5.36 -2.33 1.83
CA VAL A 21 -6.72 -2.44 1.33
C VAL A 21 -7.60 -1.26 1.74
N LYS A 22 -8.58 -0.99 0.90
CA LYS A 22 -9.69 -0.07 1.16
C LYS A 22 -11.02 -0.79 1.01
N ASN A 23 -12.13 -0.16 1.41
CA ASN A 23 -13.43 -0.73 1.13
C ASN A 23 -13.67 -0.78 -0.39
N GLY A 24 -13.77 -1.98 -0.90
CA GLY A 24 -14.01 -2.31 -2.31
C GLY A 24 -15.46 -2.68 -2.62
N GLY A 25 -16.38 -2.55 -1.65
CA GLY A 25 -17.78 -2.94 -1.80
C GLY A 25 -17.90 -4.43 -2.15
N LYS A 26 -18.49 -4.75 -3.29
CA LYS A 26 -18.66 -6.15 -3.75
C LYS A 26 -17.35 -6.94 -3.92
N TYR A 27 -16.20 -6.29 -3.89
CA TYR A 27 -14.88 -6.91 -4.03
C TYR A 27 -14.19 -7.18 -2.70
N ASN A 28 -14.84 -6.89 -1.55
CA ASN A 28 -14.24 -7.10 -0.23
C ASN A 28 -13.85 -8.56 0.01
N GLY A 29 -14.58 -9.53 -0.57
CA GLY A 29 -14.22 -10.95 -0.50
C GLY A 29 -12.80 -11.29 -0.98
N TYR A 30 -12.15 -10.43 -1.79
CA TYR A 30 -10.74 -10.63 -2.17
C TYR A 30 -9.77 -10.44 -1.01
N MET A 31 -10.17 -9.79 0.08
CA MET A 31 -9.36 -9.68 1.29
C MET A 31 -9.03 -11.06 1.88
N LYS A 32 -10.00 -12.00 1.82
CA LYS A 32 -9.79 -13.38 2.22
C LYS A 32 -8.78 -14.09 1.33
N ASN A 33 -8.84 -13.91 0.00
CA ASN A 33 -7.86 -14.48 -0.92
C ASN A 33 -6.44 -13.99 -0.62
N ILE A 34 -6.25 -12.72 -0.26
CA ILE A 34 -4.95 -12.15 0.13
C ILE A 34 -4.36 -12.93 1.31
N THR A 35 -5.13 -13.12 2.37
CA THR A 35 -4.66 -13.79 3.59
C THR A 35 -4.47 -15.30 3.39
N GLU A 36 -5.39 -15.98 2.73
CA GLU A 36 -5.30 -17.42 2.45
C GLU A 36 -4.12 -17.78 1.53
N SER A 37 -3.70 -16.86 0.67
CA SER A 37 -2.51 -17.06 -0.17
C SER A 37 -1.18 -16.74 0.55
N GLY A 38 -1.21 -16.40 1.85
CA GLY A 38 -0.03 -16.10 2.65
C GLY A 38 0.59 -14.72 2.39
N ASN A 39 -0.15 -13.82 1.73
CA ASN A 39 0.21 -12.42 1.63
C ASN A 39 -0.20 -11.65 2.89
N GLN A 40 0.46 -10.52 3.16
CA GLN A 40 0.09 -9.63 4.26
C GLN A 40 -1.05 -8.73 3.83
N ILE A 41 -2.12 -8.68 4.63
CA ILE A 41 -3.14 -7.65 4.53
C ILE A 41 -2.78 -6.50 5.47
N ALA A 42 -2.95 -5.26 4.99
CA ALA A 42 -2.67 -4.04 5.73
C ALA A 42 -3.75 -2.99 5.44
N LEU A 43 -3.88 -2.02 6.33
CA LEU A 43 -4.92 -1.01 6.26
C LEU A 43 -4.50 0.15 5.34
N HIS A 44 -5.44 0.67 4.55
CA HIS A 44 -5.21 1.90 3.81
C HIS A 44 -6.22 2.98 4.17
N SER A 45 -7.48 2.76 3.90
CA SER A 45 -8.57 3.65 4.22
C SER A 45 -9.90 2.93 3.99
N TYR A 46 -10.95 3.32 4.69
CA TYR A 46 -12.28 2.84 4.38
C TYR A 46 -12.86 3.58 3.17
N SER A 47 -12.90 4.90 3.22
CA SER A 47 -13.50 5.74 2.17
C SER A 47 -12.53 6.07 1.02
N HIS A 48 -11.25 6.26 1.33
CA HIS A 48 -10.24 6.83 0.45
C HIS A 48 -10.65 8.18 -0.14
N ASP A 49 -11.47 8.92 0.60
CA ASP A 49 -11.95 10.25 0.24
C ASP A 49 -11.19 11.30 1.06
N TYR A 50 -10.27 12.01 0.43
CA TYR A 50 -9.37 12.95 1.10
C TYR A 50 -10.11 14.03 1.91
N PRO A 51 -11.20 14.67 1.41
CA PRO A 51 -12.00 15.59 2.21
C PRO A 51 -12.52 15.02 3.50
N GLN A 52 -12.92 13.73 3.50
CA GLN A 52 -13.43 13.05 4.68
C GLN A 52 -12.30 12.58 5.59
N VAL A 53 -11.31 11.87 5.01
CA VAL A 53 -10.21 11.26 5.78
C VAL A 53 -9.37 12.33 6.49
N TYR A 54 -9.12 13.45 5.84
CA TYR A 54 -8.25 14.52 6.38
C TYR A 54 -9.01 15.73 6.90
N ALA A 55 -10.30 15.61 7.17
CA ALA A 55 -11.09 16.69 7.78
C ALA A 55 -10.62 17.03 9.21
N SER A 56 -10.20 16.02 9.96
CA SER A 56 -9.67 16.13 11.32
C SER A 56 -8.94 14.83 11.73
N GLU A 57 -8.20 14.87 12.83
CA GLU A 57 -7.59 13.68 13.43
C GLU A 57 -8.64 12.62 13.76
N GLN A 58 -9.77 13.01 14.37
CA GLN A 58 -10.86 12.10 14.69
C GLN A 58 -11.43 11.43 13.42
N ALA A 59 -11.65 12.19 12.35
CA ALA A 59 -12.17 11.66 11.08
C ALA A 59 -11.20 10.64 10.46
N PHE A 60 -9.90 10.89 10.56
CA PHE A 60 -8.88 9.94 10.11
C PHE A 60 -8.93 8.63 10.91
N PHE A 61 -8.98 8.70 12.24
CA PHE A 61 -9.03 7.50 13.08
C PHE A 61 -10.35 6.74 12.95
N ASP A 62 -11.46 7.43 12.74
CA ASP A 62 -12.76 6.80 12.45
C ASP A 62 -12.72 6.03 11.13
N ASP A 63 -12.12 6.59 10.08
CA ASP A 63 -11.92 5.91 8.79
C ASP A 63 -10.98 4.70 8.92
N LEU A 64 -9.88 4.85 9.67
CA LEU A 64 -8.92 3.79 9.95
C LEU A 64 -9.56 2.64 10.76
N GLN A 65 -10.39 2.96 11.75
CA GLN A 65 -11.12 1.96 12.54
C GLN A 65 -12.12 1.18 11.66
N LYS A 66 -12.87 1.88 10.81
CA LYS A 66 -13.82 1.24 9.89
C LYS A 66 -13.16 0.25 8.95
N ILE A 67 -12.00 0.58 8.39
CA ILE A 67 -11.28 -0.38 7.53
C ILE A 67 -10.69 -1.54 8.34
N SER A 68 -10.23 -1.29 9.57
CA SER A 68 -9.75 -2.34 10.48
C SER A 68 -10.86 -3.35 10.80
N ASP A 69 -12.06 -2.87 11.08
CA ASP A 69 -13.21 -3.73 11.38
C ASP A 69 -13.67 -4.49 10.13
N LEU A 70 -13.66 -3.85 8.96
CA LEU A 70 -13.97 -4.52 7.70
C LEU A 70 -12.97 -5.66 7.42
N VAL A 71 -11.67 -5.42 7.55
CA VAL A 71 -10.63 -6.45 7.36
C VAL A 71 -10.85 -7.61 8.33
N TYR A 72 -11.12 -7.31 9.59
CA TYR A 72 -11.41 -8.36 10.58
C TYR A 72 -12.67 -9.17 10.23
N ASN A 73 -13.73 -8.52 9.83
CA ASN A 73 -14.99 -9.19 9.47
C ASN A 73 -14.83 -10.11 8.23
N GLU A 74 -14.03 -9.68 7.26
CA GLU A 74 -13.80 -10.45 6.02
C GLU A 74 -12.79 -11.59 6.20
N THR A 75 -11.80 -11.43 7.11
CA THR A 75 -10.63 -12.31 7.16
C THR A 75 -10.34 -12.95 8.51
N GLY A 76 -10.91 -12.43 9.59
CA GLY A 76 -10.54 -12.78 10.97
C GLY A 76 -9.18 -12.22 11.42
N VAL A 77 -8.49 -11.45 10.59
CA VAL A 77 -7.15 -10.92 10.88
C VAL A 77 -7.23 -9.51 11.44
N ARG A 78 -6.50 -9.24 12.53
CA ARG A 78 -6.20 -7.89 13.01
C ARG A 78 -4.78 -7.52 12.60
N THR A 79 -4.60 -6.32 12.08
CA THR A 79 -3.31 -5.77 11.68
C THR A 79 -3.20 -4.32 12.13
N ASN A 80 -2.00 -3.92 12.52
CA ASN A 80 -1.64 -2.54 12.83
C ASN A 80 -0.72 -1.93 11.75
N ILE A 81 -0.48 -2.66 10.67
CA ILE A 81 0.28 -2.17 9.52
C ILE A 81 -0.64 -1.36 8.63
N PHE A 82 -0.24 -0.13 8.31
CA PHE A 82 -1.05 0.71 7.43
C PHE A 82 -0.22 1.65 6.54
N ARG A 83 -0.87 2.27 5.58
CA ARG A 83 -0.33 3.33 4.72
C ARG A 83 -1.33 4.47 4.62
N PHE A 84 -0.84 5.70 4.80
CA PHE A 84 -1.65 6.90 4.61
C PHE A 84 -2.13 7.04 3.17
N PRO A 85 -3.40 7.42 2.90
CA PRO A 85 -3.84 7.85 1.57
C PRO A 85 -2.96 8.98 1.03
N GLY A 86 -2.31 8.73 -0.12
CA GLY A 86 -1.34 9.65 -0.71
C GLY A 86 0.05 9.64 -0.06
N GLY A 87 0.30 8.77 0.92
CA GLY A 87 1.56 8.70 1.68
C GLY A 87 1.68 9.76 2.78
N SER A 88 2.66 9.59 3.67
CA SER A 88 2.89 10.54 4.78
C SER A 88 3.40 11.90 4.30
N SER A 89 3.96 11.97 3.10
CA SER A 89 4.47 13.21 2.48
C SER A 89 3.41 14.00 1.71
N ASN A 90 2.16 13.52 1.62
CA ASN A 90 1.14 14.17 0.84
C ASN A 90 0.88 15.60 1.29
N THR A 91 0.69 16.48 0.32
CA THR A 91 0.34 17.89 0.56
C THR A 91 -1.14 18.20 0.32
N ILE A 92 -1.89 17.21 -0.20
CA ILE A 92 -3.30 17.40 -0.51
C ILE A 92 -4.14 17.56 0.76
N SER A 93 -3.76 16.89 1.85
CA SER A 93 -4.36 17.00 3.18
C SER A 93 -4.36 18.43 3.74
N ARG A 94 -3.36 19.26 3.32
CA ARG A 94 -3.28 20.67 3.72
C ARG A 94 -4.51 21.49 3.32
N LYS A 95 -5.20 21.09 2.25
CA LYS A 95 -6.41 21.75 1.77
C LYS A 95 -7.58 21.60 2.76
N TYR A 96 -7.55 20.57 3.59
CA TYR A 96 -8.62 20.22 4.52
C TYR A 96 -8.23 20.55 5.96
N SER A 97 -7.01 20.22 6.35
CA SER A 97 -6.47 20.50 7.69
C SER A 97 -4.96 20.76 7.61
N PRO A 98 -4.53 22.03 7.63
CA PRO A 98 -3.11 22.38 7.65
C PRO A 98 -2.40 21.79 8.86
N GLY A 99 -1.24 21.15 8.66
CA GLY A 99 -0.44 20.53 9.72
C GLY A 99 -0.86 19.13 10.14
N ILE A 100 -1.98 18.60 9.62
CA ILE A 100 -2.56 17.33 10.07
C ILE A 100 -1.59 16.15 9.91
N MET A 101 -0.78 16.09 8.86
CA MET A 101 0.15 14.97 8.66
C MET A 101 1.25 14.97 9.71
N THR A 102 1.70 16.14 10.15
CA THR A 102 2.68 16.27 11.24
C THR A 102 2.13 15.70 12.55
N THR A 103 0.85 15.89 12.84
CA THR A 103 0.18 15.32 14.00
C THR A 103 -0.05 13.82 13.82
N LEU A 104 -0.71 13.43 12.74
CA LEU A 104 -1.10 12.04 12.50
C LEU A 104 0.09 11.07 12.47
N THR A 105 1.23 11.45 11.89
CA THR A 105 2.41 10.57 11.84
C THR A 105 2.99 10.25 13.22
N LYS A 106 2.73 11.07 14.22
CA LYS A 106 3.08 10.81 15.63
C LYS A 106 2.00 9.97 16.32
N GLU A 107 0.75 10.42 16.24
CA GLU A 107 -0.36 9.79 16.96
C GLU A 107 -0.62 8.35 16.54
N VAL A 108 -0.46 8.01 15.24
CA VAL A 108 -0.61 6.62 14.78
C VAL A 108 0.41 5.71 15.44
N GLN A 109 1.65 6.16 15.61
CA GLN A 109 2.70 5.38 16.27
C GLN A 109 2.44 5.27 17.79
N GLU A 110 1.99 6.35 18.44
CA GLU A 110 1.58 6.34 19.84
C GLU A 110 0.42 5.37 20.11
N LYS A 111 -0.46 5.19 19.12
CA LYS A 111 -1.57 4.23 19.15
C LYS A 111 -1.15 2.80 18.73
N GLY A 112 0.14 2.56 18.50
CA GLY A 112 0.69 1.24 18.19
C GLY A 112 0.58 0.83 16.72
N TYR A 113 0.22 1.74 15.81
CA TYR A 113 0.26 1.47 14.38
C TYR A 113 1.66 1.64 13.80
N CYS A 114 2.00 0.82 12.81
CA CYS A 114 3.20 0.92 11.99
C CYS A 114 2.82 1.35 10.57
N TYR A 115 3.21 2.55 10.17
CA TYR A 115 2.93 3.00 8.80
C TYR A 115 4.13 2.82 7.88
N PHE A 116 3.85 2.60 6.60
CA PHE A 116 4.86 2.45 5.57
C PHE A 116 4.51 3.27 4.34
N ASP A 117 5.44 4.10 3.92
CA ASP A 117 5.45 4.70 2.60
C ASP A 117 6.13 3.77 1.58
N TRP A 118 6.80 4.33 0.60
CA TRP A 118 7.58 3.65 -0.41
C TRP A 118 8.83 4.46 -0.76
N ASN A 119 9.86 3.78 -1.21
CA ASN A 119 11.07 4.42 -1.72
C ASN A 119 11.34 4.11 -3.21
N VAL A 120 10.46 3.30 -3.82
CA VAL A 120 10.38 3.11 -5.27
C VAL A 120 8.92 3.25 -5.70
N SER A 121 8.64 4.14 -6.65
CA SER A 121 7.33 4.26 -7.28
C SER A 121 7.35 3.63 -8.67
N SER A 122 6.38 2.77 -8.94
CA SER A 122 6.15 2.25 -10.30
C SER A 122 5.66 3.33 -11.27
N GLY A 123 5.10 4.44 -10.74
CA GLY A 123 4.46 5.47 -11.54
C GLY A 123 3.11 5.05 -12.14
N ASP A 124 2.59 3.88 -11.79
CA ASP A 124 1.36 3.34 -12.38
C ASP A 124 0.11 4.17 -12.06
N ALA A 125 0.17 5.04 -11.05
CA ALA A 125 -0.90 5.97 -10.69
C ALA A 125 -0.88 7.28 -11.51
N GLU A 126 0.19 7.57 -12.25
CA GLU A 126 0.36 8.83 -12.99
C GLU A 126 -0.57 8.93 -14.21
N SER A 127 -1.06 7.81 -14.69
CA SER A 127 -2.09 7.75 -15.73
C SER A 127 -3.07 6.62 -15.48
N ARG A 128 -4.20 6.61 -16.20
CA ARG A 128 -5.20 5.54 -16.10
C ARG A 128 -4.57 4.17 -16.37
N GLU A 129 -3.74 4.08 -17.40
CA GLU A 129 -3.04 2.87 -17.83
C GLU A 129 -1.64 3.27 -18.32
N GLN A 130 -0.68 3.26 -17.39
CA GLN A 130 0.70 3.62 -17.68
C GLN A 130 1.34 2.53 -18.55
N PRO A 131 2.15 2.86 -19.58
CA PRO A 131 2.82 1.84 -20.38
C PRO A 131 3.65 0.88 -19.55
N LYS A 132 3.55 -0.42 -19.84
CA LYS A 132 4.27 -1.50 -19.15
C LYS A 132 5.76 -1.20 -18.98
N ASN A 133 6.44 -0.79 -20.06
CA ASN A 133 7.86 -0.50 -20.02
C ASN A 133 8.21 0.67 -19.09
N THR A 134 7.36 1.69 -19.03
CA THR A 134 7.53 2.83 -18.11
C THR A 134 7.46 2.36 -16.65
N ILE A 135 6.50 1.49 -16.32
CA ILE A 135 6.37 0.87 -14.99
C ILE A 135 7.65 0.11 -14.62
N ILE A 136 8.14 -0.73 -15.54
CA ILE A 136 9.35 -1.53 -15.34
C ILE A 136 10.56 -0.62 -15.11
N GLU A 137 10.79 0.36 -15.97
CA GLU A 137 11.92 1.28 -15.85
C GLU A 137 11.87 2.13 -14.57
N ASN A 138 10.69 2.53 -14.13
CA ASN A 138 10.53 3.21 -12.86
C ASN A 138 10.91 2.30 -11.68
N CYS A 139 10.49 1.04 -11.70
CA CYS A 139 10.83 0.07 -10.66
C CYS A 139 12.32 -0.29 -10.62
N LYS A 140 13.06 -0.08 -11.70
CA LYS A 140 14.52 -0.27 -11.75
C LYS A 140 15.31 0.88 -11.12
N LYS A 141 14.68 2.02 -10.81
CA LYS A 141 15.31 3.17 -10.13
C LYS A 141 15.45 2.92 -8.63
N VAL A 142 16.29 1.96 -8.26
CA VAL A 142 16.45 1.48 -6.88
C VAL A 142 17.37 2.42 -6.09
N PRO A 143 16.94 2.95 -4.94
CA PRO A 143 17.79 3.76 -4.07
C PRO A 143 18.85 2.89 -3.37
N LYS A 144 19.92 3.53 -2.85
CA LYS A 144 20.88 2.87 -1.97
C LYS A 144 20.22 2.58 -0.62
N SER A 145 19.53 1.44 -0.52
CA SER A 145 18.84 1.00 0.69
C SER A 145 18.80 -0.53 0.73
N ASN A 146 18.89 -1.10 1.92
CA ASN A 146 18.71 -2.53 2.13
C ASN A 146 17.24 -2.94 2.14
N THR A 147 16.34 -1.99 2.37
CA THR A 147 14.89 -2.21 2.36
C THR A 147 14.27 -1.42 1.21
N ILE A 148 13.68 -2.14 0.27
CA ILE A 148 13.00 -1.57 -0.88
C ILE A 148 11.50 -1.83 -0.74
N VAL A 149 10.72 -0.77 -0.72
CA VAL A 149 9.26 -0.82 -0.75
C VAL A 149 8.78 -0.21 -2.06
N VAL A 150 8.24 -1.05 -2.93
CA VAL A 150 7.75 -0.64 -4.26
C VAL A 150 6.26 -0.36 -4.18
N LEU A 151 5.82 0.82 -4.59
CA LEU A 151 4.41 1.19 -4.71
C LEU A 151 3.86 0.77 -6.06
N MET A 152 2.76 0.00 -6.03
CA MET A 152 1.93 -0.37 -7.19
C MET A 152 0.45 -0.39 -6.79
N HIS A 153 -0.44 -0.42 -7.78
CA HIS A 153 -1.88 -0.48 -7.58
C HIS A 153 -2.51 -1.65 -8.34
N ASP A 154 -3.57 -2.23 -7.77
CA ASP A 154 -4.27 -3.41 -8.30
C ASP A 154 -5.69 -3.11 -8.81
N SER A 155 -6.03 -1.84 -8.99
CA SER A 155 -7.35 -1.46 -9.49
C SER A 155 -7.63 -2.06 -10.89
N ALA A 156 -8.90 -2.18 -11.26
CA ALA A 156 -9.32 -2.86 -12.49
C ALA A 156 -8.71 -2.30 -13.79
N VAL A 157 -8.28 -1.04 -13.76
CA VAL A 157 -7.68 -0.36 -14.93
C VAL A 157 -6.15 -0.52 -15.00
N LYS A 158 -5.52 -1.22 -14.06
CA LYS A 158 -4.06 -1.37 -13.98
C LYS A 158 -3.57 -2.70 -14.60
N ASN A 159 -4.03 -3.01 -15.81
CA ASN A 159 -3.63 -4.26 -16.49
C ASN A 159 -2.14 -4.27 -16.81
N THR A 160 -1.58 -3.16 -17.22
CA THR A 160 -0.15 -3.02 -17.53
C THR A 160 0.74 -3.19 -16.29
N THR A 161 0.23 -2.85 -15.09
CA THR A 161 0.91 -3.17 -13.83
C THR A 161 0.99 -4.69 -13.61
N VAL A 162 -0.10 -5.40 -13.86
CA VAL A 162 -0.13 -6.88 -13.79
C VAL A 162 0.86 -7.49 -14.79
N GLU A 163 0.88 -7.00 -16.03
CA GLU A 163 1.78 -7.47 -17.08
C GLU A 163 3.26 -7.18 -16.79
N ALA A 164 3.55 -6.09 -16.07
CA ALA A 164 4.91 -5.69 -15.70
C ALA A 164 5.46 -6.51 -14.50
N LEU A 165 4.59 -6.99 -13.62
CA LEU A 165 4.97 -7.57 -12.34
C LEU A 165 5.96 -8.75 -12.44
N PRO A 166 5.80 -9.74 -13.35
CA PRO A 166 6.75 -10.84 -13.47
C PRO A 166 8.19 -10.38 -13.79
N GLU A 167 8.33 -9.41 -14.68
CA GLU A 167 9.64 -8.87 -15.07
C GLU A 167 10.29 -8.10 -13.92
N ILE A 168 9.49 -7.33 -13.17
CA ILE A 168 9.95 -6.60 -11.99
C ILE A 168 10.43 -7.58 -10.90
N ILE A 169 9.69 -8.65 -10.64
CA ILE A 169 10.10 -9.70 -9.69
C ILE A 169 11.41 -10.33 -10.14
N ALA A 170 11.52 -10.71 -11.40
CA ALA A 170 12.75 -11.29 -11.96
C ALA A 170 13.95 -10.35 -11.83
N TYR A 171 13.75 -9.06 -12.10
CA TYR A 171 14.79 -8.05 -11.94
C TYR A 171 15.31 -7.97 -10.50
N TYR A 172 14.43 -7.84 -9.51
CA TYR A 172 14.85 -7.76 -8.11
C TYR A 172 15.54 -9.05 -7.64
N LYS A 173 15.06 -10.23 -8.08
CA LYS A 173 15.75 -11.50 -7.81
C LYS A 173 17.16 -11.53 -8.41
N SER A 174 17.32 -11.05 -9.65
CA SER A 174 18.64 -11.00 -10.31
C SER A 174 19.62 -10.05 -9.62
N MET A 175 19.11 -9.04 -8.92
CA MET A 175 19.89 -8.10 -8.10
C MET A 175 20.20 -8.64 -6.70
N GLY A 176 19.78 -9.86 -6.36
CA GLY A 176 20.03 -10.50 -5.08
C GLY A 176 19.06 -10.12 -3.97
N TYR A 177 17.95 -9.43 -4.27
CA TYR A 177 16.92 -9.13 -3.28
C TYR A 177 16.07 -10.35 -2.97
N SER A 178 15.77 -10.55 -1.69
CA SER A 178 14.70 -11.45 -1.23
C SER A 178 13.40 -10.65 -1.07
N PHE A 179 12.28 -11.36 -1.24
CA PHE A 179 10.94 -10.78 -1.05
C PHE A 179 10.38 -11.13 0.31
N GLY A 180 9.67 -10.20 0.91
CA GLY A 180 8.99 -10.38 2.19
C GLY A 180 7.73 -9.53 2.29
N VAL A 181 6.99 -9.73 3.36
CA VAL A 181 5.84 -8.92 3.74
C VAL A 181 6.26 -7.89 4.79
N LEU A 182 5.58 -6.76 4.83
CA LEU A 182 5.79 -5.75 5.85
C LEU A 182 5.26 -6.22 7.20
N SER A 183 6.00 -5.94 8.25
CA SER A 183 5.66 -6.28 9.63
C SER A 183 6.22 -5.21 10.58
N GLU A 184 5.86 -5.26 11.84
CA GLU A 184 6.41 -4.38 12.88
C GLU A 184 7.95 -4.45 12.99
N LYS A 185 8.55 -5.56 12.54
CA LYS A 185 10.01 -5.78 12.55
C LYS A 185 10.69 -5.23 11.28
N THR A 186 9.92 -4.85 10.28
CA THR A 186 10.47 -4.31 9.03
C THR A 186 11.00 -2.89 9.29
N TYR A 187 12.22 -2.59 8.80
CA TYR A 187 12.74 -1.23 8.87
C TYR A 187 11.76 -0.26 8.19
N PRO A 188 11.27 0.76 8.91
CA PRO A 188 10.23 1.61 8.39
C PRO A 188 10.76 2.49 7.25
N VAL A 189 10.05 2.48 6.14
CA VAL A 189 10.28 3.39 5.01
C VAL A 189 9.28 4.53 5.14
N HIS A 190 9.76 5.69 5.61
CA HIS A 190 8.98 6.91 5.77
C HIS A 190 9.47 7.98 4.82
N GLN A 191 8.54 8.71 4.23
CA GLN A 191 8.83 9.91 3.45
C GLN A 191 8.86 11.15 4.37
N LYS A 192 9.47 12.23 3.90
CA LYS A 192 9.48 13.49 4.63
C LYS A 192 8.08 14.06 4.70
N VAL A 193 7.60 14.32 5.91
CA VAL A 193 6.30 14.97 6.13
C VAL A 193 6.37 16.42 5.64
N ASN A 194 5.37 16.83 4.84
CA ASN A 194 5.31 18.15 4.20
C ASN A 194 4.07 18.96 4.60
N ASN A 195 3.23 18.45 5.50
CA ASN A 195 2.02 19.12 5.98
C ASN A 195 1.83 18.95 7.48
#